data_acfeef2c63ddc745a3ebe34bc572abff
#
_entry.id   acfeef2c63ddc745a3ebe34bc572abff
#
_cell.length_a   1.000
_cell.length_b   1.000
_cell.length_c   1.000
_cell.angle_alpha   90.00
_cell.angle_beta   90.00
_cell.angle_gamma   90.00
#
_symmetry.space_group_name_H-M   'P 1'
#
loop_
_entity.id
_entity.type
_entity.pdbx_description
1 polymer ?
#
loop_
_entity_poly.entity_id
_entity_poly.type
_entity_poly.pdbx_seq_one_letter_code
_entity_poly.pdbx_strand_id
1 'polypeptide(L)'
;VHCMALLPHAREGEALPKRQTLYLLHGYGDSYTSWIRKTNLERYAAHHNLAVIMPDAQKSAYTDMTHGGKFFTYIADELPGKMRAFLPLSERREDTFIAGFSMGGYGAFKIGLARPMQYAAIGCISAGVSNDTPDTVALRELRTGGRPLKDTEEDVPASIARAAALGKDAPRIYHTIGQEDFLLSGARETRDLLCSYPGDPFHYIYEEKPGKHGWEFCDGALRDFLQWLSPAPR
;
A
#
# COMPACT_ATOMS: atom_id res chain seq x y z
N VAL A 1 -12.67 9.54 -10.92
CA VAL A 1 -11.44 8.74 -10.69
C VAL A 1 -11.66 7.37 -11.30
N HIS A 2 -10.67 6.85 -12.04
CA HIS A 2 -10.70 5.50 -12.59
C HIS A 2 -10.24 4.49 -11.55
N CYS A 3 -10.75 3.28 -11.66
CA CYS A 3 -10.31 2.16 -10.83
C CYS A 3 -10.42 0.87 -11.66
N MET A 4 -9.44 0.01 -11.58
CA MET A 4 -9.47 -1.32 -12.18
C MET A 4 -9.61 -2.37 -11.09
N ALA A 5 -10.44 -3.36 -11.33
CA ALA A 5 -10.58 -4.52 -10.46
C ALA A 5 -10.19 -5.78 -11.24
N LEU A 6 -9.29 -6.56 -10.66
CA LEU A 6 -8.94 -7.91 -11.11
C LEU A 6 -9.60 -8.90 -10.15
N LEU A 7 -10.42 -9.79 -10.67
CA LEU A 7 -11.12 -10.79 -9.88
C LEU A 7 -10.66 -12.20 -10.27
N PRO A 8 -10.46 -13.10 -9.30
CA PRO A 8 -10.20 -14.50 -9.59
C PRO A 8 -11.39 -15.11 -10.35
N HIS A 9 -11.07 -16.02 -11.28
CA HIS A 9 -12.08 -16.74 -12.03
C HIS A 9 -12.95 -17.60 -11.09
N ALA A 10 -14.26 -17.56 -11.31
CA ALA A 10 -15.20 -18.49 -10.66
C ALA A 10 -15.60 -19.60 -11.65
N ARG A 11 -15.74 -20.83 -11.19
CA ARG A 11 -16.26 -21.89 -12.03
C ARG A 11 -17.74 -21.70 -12.27
N GLU A 12 -18.21 -22.10 -13.45
CA GLU A 12 -19.61 -22.02 -13.80
C GLU A 12 -20.46 -22.83 -12.80
N GLY A 13 -21.51 -22.20 -12.28
CA GLY A 13 -22.42 -22.81 -11.29
C GLY A 13 -21.95 -22.75 -9.83
N GLU A 14 -20.75 -22.23 -9.53
CA GLU A 14 -20.32 -21.99 -8.15
C GLU A 14 -20.79 -20.62 -7.66
N ALA A 15 -21.34 -20.57 -6.43
CA ALA A 15 -21.57 -19.31 -5.76
C ALA A 15 -20.23 -18.56 -5.61
N LEU A 16 -20.20 -17.26 -5.93
CA LEU A 16 -19.01 -16.45 -5.78
C LEU A 16 -18.66 -16.32 -4.29
N PRO A 17 -17.61 -16.98 -3.78
CA PRO A 17 -17.21 -16.80 -2.39
C PRO A 17 -16.70 -15.38 -2.20
N LYS A 18 -16.88 -14.81 -1.00
CA LYS A 18 -16.24 -13.55 -0.65
C LYS A 18 -14.72 -13.70 -0.73
N ARG A 19 -14.06 -12.77 -1.44
CA ARG A 19 -12.63 -12.84 -1.75
C ARG A 19 -11.81 -11.98 -0.81
N GLN A 20 -10.61 -12.43 -0.49
CA GLN A 20 -9.57 -11.56 0.05
C GLN A 20 -9.25 -10.47 -0.96
N THR A 21 -8.92 -9.27 -0.47
CA THR A 21 -8.77 -8.09 -1.32
C THR A 21 -7.46 -7.38 -1.05
N LEU A 22 -6.71 -7.11 -2.12
CA LEU A 22 -5.54 -6.26 -2.12
C LEU A 22 -5.88 -4.92 -2.81
N TYR A 23 -5.75 -3.81 -2.08
CA TYR A 23 -5.70 -2.47 -2.67
C TYR A 23 -4.26 -2.21 -3.10
N LEU A 24 -4.02 -2.07 -4.42
CA LEU A 24 -2.67 -2.02 -5.00
C LEU A 24 -2.42 -0.66 -5.66
N LEU A 25 -1.54 0.13 -5.07
CA LEU A 25 -1.33 1.54 -5.33
C LEU A 25 -0.17 1.78 -6.31
N HIS A 26 -0.40 2.63 -7.33
CA HIS A 26 0.60 2.93 -8.37
C HIS A 26 1.63 3.99 -7.95
N GLY A 27 2.77 4.04 -8.66
CA GLY A 27 3.84 5.00 -8.46
C GLY A 27 3.56 6.39 -9.07
N TYR A 28 4.48 7.34 -8.83
CA TYR A 28 4.38 8.68 -9.38
C TYR A 28 4.51 8.67 -10.90
N GLY A 29 3.56 9.28 -11.59
CA GLY A 29 3.52 9.28 -13.07
C GLY A 29 2.93 8.02 -13.70
N ASP A 30 2.56 7.03 -12.90
CA ASP A 30 1.82 5.83 -13.30
C ASP A 30 0.29 6.03 -13.25
N SER A 31 -0.47 4.94 -13.43
CA SER A 31 -1.93 4.93 -13.38
C SER A 31 -2.46 3.61 -12.83
N TYR A 32 -3.77 3.52 -12.68
CA TYR A 32 -4.48 2.31 -12.29
C TYR A 32 -4.23 1.08 -13.20
N THR A 33 -3.68 1.26 -14.41
CA THR A 33 -3.34 0.16 -15.33
C THR A 33 -1.89 -0.32 -15.24
N SER A 34 -1.02 0.41 -14.54
CA SER A 34 0.43 0.18 -14.59
C SER A 34 0.83 -1.20 -14.07
N TRP A 35 0.20 -1.66 -13.00
CA TRP A 35 0.47 -2.97 -12.41
C TRP A 35 0.21 -4.14 -13.38
N ILE A 36 -0.93 -4.13 -14.11
CA ILE A 36 -1.26 -5.17 -15.10
C ILE A 36 -0.31 -5.12 -16.29
N ARG A 37 0.03 -3.91 -16.75
CA ARG A 37 0.85 -3.74 -17.95
C ARG A 37 2.33 -4.02 -17.74
N LYS A 38 2.83 -3.90 -16.52
CA LYS A 38 4.27 -3.89 -16.22
C LYS A 38 4.73 -5.03 -15.31
N THR A 39 3.79 -5.87 -14.84
CA THR A 39 4.09 -7.01 -13.97
C THR A 39 3.28 -8.25 -14.37
N ASN A 40 3.57 -9.38 -13.72
CA ASN A 40 2.80 -10.61 -13.87
C ASN A 40 1.62 -10.68 -12.87
N LEU A 41 1.05 -9.54 -12.48
CA LEU A 41 0.02 -9.43 -11.45
C LEU A 41 -1.14 -10.41 -11.65
N GLU A 42 -1.67 -10.55 -12.87
CA GLU A 42 -2.82 -11.44 -13.15
C GLU A 42 -2.52 -12.88 -12.74
N ARG A 43 -1.34 -13.38 -13.11
CA ARG A 43 -0.90 -14.73 -12.75
C ARG A 43 -0.71 -14.88 -11.24
N TYR A 44 -0.12 -13.89 -10.58
CA TYR A 44 0.09 -13.92 -9.13
C TYR A 44 -1.24 -13.88 -8.39
N ALA A 45 -2.15 -12.98 -8.75
CA ALA A 45 -3.45 -12.84 -8.12
C ALA A 45 -4.30 -14.12 -8.29
N ALA A 46 -4.28 -14.73 -9.47
CA ALA A 46 -4.98 -15.99 -9.73
C ALA A 46 -4.44 -17.13 -8.84
N HIS A 47 -3.10 -17.23 -8.68
CA HIS A 47 -2.47 -18.25 -7.82
C HIS A 47 -2.90 -18.11 -6.36
N HIS A 48 -3.05 -16.89 -5.86
CA HIS A 48 -3.46 -16.59 -4.48
C HIS A 48 -4.97 -16.45 -4.29
N ASN A 49 -5.78 -16.64 -5.34
CA ASN A 49 -7.23 -16.47 -5.32
C ASN A 49 -7.65 -15.08 -4.76
N LEU A 50 -6.93 -14.05 -5.12
CA LEU A 50 -6.98 -12.70 -4.55
C LEU A 50 -7.68 -11.72 -5.50
N ALA A 51 -8.66 -10.97 -5.01
CA ALA A 51 -9.18 -9.80 -5.71
C ALA A 51 -8.20 -8.63 -5.57
N VAL A 52 -7.90 -7.92 -6.65
CA VAL A 52 -7.00 -6.77 -6.62
C VAL A 52 -7.72 -5.54 -7.13
N ILE A 53 -7.70 -4.48 -6.33
CA ILE A 53 -8.32 -3.19 -6.62
C ILE A 53 -7.21 -2.15 -6.84
N MET A 54 -7.16 -1.58 -8.03
CA MET A 54 -6.13 -0.64 -8.45
C MET A 54 -6.75 0.74 -8.74
N PRO A 55 -6.81 1.64 -7.75
CA PRO A 55 -7.34 2.99 -7.96
C PRO A 55 -6.33 3.89 -8.66
N ASP A 56 -6.82 4.87 -9.41
CA ASP A 56 -6.02 6.00 -9.88
C ASP A 56 -5.93 7.07 -8.77
N ALA A 57 -4.74 7.51 -8.48
CA ALA A 57 -4.47 8.59 -7.54
C ALA A 57 -3.71 9.75 -8.19
N GLN A 58 -3.49 9.71 -9.49
CA GLN A 58 -2.72 10.72 -10.21
C GLN A 58 -1.33 10.95 -9.57
N LYS A 59 -0.90 12.20 -9.42
CA LYS A 59 0.35 12.60 -8.76
C LYS A 59 0.11 13.15 -7.34
N SER A 60 -0.95 12.69 -6.67
CA SER A 60 -1.43 13.26 -5.40
C SER A 60 -0.61 12.88 -4.17
N ALA A 61 0.27 11.89 -4.26
CA ALA A 61 0.86 11.20 -3.10
C ALA A 61 -0.21 10.69 -2.11
N TYR A 62 -1.38 10.32 -2.65
CA TYR A 62 -2.51 9.82 -1.83
C TYR A 62 -2.93 10.83 -0.75
N THR A 63 -2.92 12.12 -1.11
CA THR A 63 -3.21 13.26 -0.25
C THR A 63 -4.56 13.87 -0.61
N ASP A 64 -5.29 14.36 0.37
CA ASP A 64 -6.43 15.25 0.16
C ASP A 64 -5.93 16.64 -0.21
N MET A 65 -5.87 16.90 -1.51
CA MET A 65 -5.26 18.13 -2.03
C MET A 65 -6.13 19.35 -1.71
N THR A 66 -5.49 20.48 -1.41
CA THR A 66 -6.18 21.75 -1.20
C THR A 66 -6.87 22.23 -2.47
N HIS A 67 -6.18 22.12 -3.61
CA HIS A 67 -6.69 22.47 -4.94
C HIS A 67 -6.69 21.25 -5.85
N GLY A 68 -7.54 20.24 -5.54
CA GLY A 68 -7.57 18.99 -6.31
C GLY A 68 -8.49 17.95 -5.70
N GLY A 69 -8.27 16.70 -6.06
CA GLY A 69 -9.04 15.56 -5.56
C GLY A 69 -8.75 15.24 -4.09
N LYS A 70 -9.72 14.69 -3.41
CA LYS A 70 -9.61 14.16 -2.05
C LYS A 70 -9.18 12.69 -2.12
N PHE A 71 -7.92 12.45 -2.52
CA PHE A 71 -7.44 11.11 -2.84
C PHE A 71 -7.24 10.23 -1.61
N PHE A 72 -6.84 10.79 -0.46
CA PHE A 72 -6.78 10.03 0.78
C PHE A 72 -8.18 9.56 1.19
N THR A 73 -9.13 10.49 1.35
CA THR A 73 -10.52 10.19 1.69
C THR A 73 -11.14 9.20 0.72
N TYR A 74 -10.93 9.40 -0.58
CA TYR A 74 -11.46 8.50 -1.60
C TYR A 74 -10.96 7.07 -1.43
N ILE A 75 -9.65 6.87 -1.33
CA ILE A 75 -9.05 5.52 -1.32
C ILE A 75 -9.16 4.85 0.04
N ALA A 76 -8.99 5.61 1.13
CA ALA A 76 -9.04 5.07 2.48
C ALA A 76 -10.47 4.79 2.96
N ASP A 77 -11.40 5.71 2.69
CA ASP A 77 -12.72 5.71 3.35
C ASP A 77 -13.87 5.35 2.39
N GLU A 78 -13.86 5.85 1.13
CA GLU A 78 -14.97 5.63 0.21
C GLU A 78 -14.84 4.36 -0.64
N LEU A 79 -13.66 4.14 -1.23
CA LEU A 79 -13.44 3.07 -2.19
C LEU A 79 -13.71 1.68 -1.63
N PRO A 80 -13.27 1.32 -0.40
CA PRO A 80 -13.54 -0.01 0.15
C PRO A 80 -15.04 -0.33 0.26
N GLY A 81 -15.84 0.61 0.73
CA GLY A 81 -17.30 0.45 0.80
C GLY A 81 -17.95 0.30 -0.57
N LYS A 82 -17.55 1.14 -1.53
CA LYS A 82 -18.04 1.08 -2.90
C LYS A 82 -17.68 -0.26 -3.57
N MET A 83 -16.44 -0.73 -3.43
CA MET A 83 -16.02 -1.99 -4.05
C MET A 83 -16.74 -3.19 -3.44
N ARG A 84 -16.98 -3.21 -2.13
CA ARG A 84 -17.77 -4.28 -1.47
C ARG A 84 -19.23 -4.28 -1.90
N ALA A 85 -19.80 -3.14 -2.26
CA ALA A 85 -21.16 -3.05 -2.78
C ALA A 85 -21.32 -3.64 -4.21
N PHE A 86 -20.26 -3.59 -5.01
CA PHE A 86 -20.30 -4.05 -6.40
C PHE A 86 -19.68 -5.44 -6.62
N LEU A 87 -18.78 -5.87 -5.76
CA LEU A 87 -17.95 -7.05 -5.94
C LEU A 87 -18.03 -7.98 -4.72
N PRO A 88 -17.88 -9.30 -4.90
CA PRO A 88 -17.94 -10.27 -3.81
C PRO A 88 -16.66 -10.24 -2.95
N LEU A 89 -16.41 -9.14 -2.27
CA LEU A 89 -15.23 -8.94 -1.43
C LEU A 89 -15.56 -9.22 0.04
N SER A 90 -14.58 -9.75 0.77
CA SER A 90 -14.70 -9.95 2.21
C SER A 90 -14.76 -8.61 2.94
N GLU A 91 -15.54 -8.56 3.99
CA GLU A 91 -15.63 -7.40 4.90
C GLU A 91 -14.67 -7.52 6.08
N ARG A 92 -14.03 -8.69 6.21
CA ARG A 92 -13.15 -8.99 7.34
C ARG A 92 -11.82 -8.26 7.15
N ARG A 93 -11.29 -7.73 8.24
CA ARG A 93 -9.98 -7.09 8.28
C ARG A 93 -8.88 -8.06 7.84
N GLU A 94 -8.93 -9.30 8.31
CA GLU A 94 -7.94 -10.34 8.03
C GLU A 94 -7.82 -10.69 6.54
N ASP A 95 -8.83 -10.34 5.77
CA ASP A 95 -8.93 -10.57 4.33
C ASP A 95 -8.65 -9.30 3.51
N THR A 96 -8.22 -8.20 4.14
CA THR A 96 -8.04 -6.90 3.49
C THR A 96 -6.59 -6.43 3.64
N PHE A 97 -5.95 -6.15 2.51
CA PHE A 97 -4.54 -5.78 2.41
C PHE A 97 -4.36 -4.52 1.57
N ILE A 98 -3.27 -3.79 1.80
CA ILE A 98 -2.89 -2.64 0.99
C ILE A 98 -1.40 -2.72 0.67
N ALA A 99 -1.03 -2.48 -0.59
CA ALA A 99 0.37 -2.41 -1.00
C ALA A 99 0.57 -1.41 -2.12
N GLY A 100 1.82 -1.07 -2.39
CA GLY A 100 2.12 -0.19 -3.51
C GLY A 100 3.60 -0.04 -3.79
N PHE A 101 3.89 0.61 -4.92
CA PHE A 101 5.24 0.87 -5.42
C PHE A 101 5.53 2.36 -5.38
N SER A 102 6.73 2.77 -4.92
CA SER A 102 7.19 4.16 -4.94
C SER A 102 6.20 5.09 -4.22
N MET A 103 5.64 6.07 -4.88
CA MET A 103 4.55 6.90 -4.34
C MET A 103 3.41 6.03 -3.77
N GLY A 104 3.09 4.89 -4.40
CA GLY A 104 2.10 3.94 -3.91
C GLY A 104 2.55 3.20 -2.65
N GLY A 105 3.85 2.91 -2.50
CA GLY A 105 4.42 2.35 -1.29
C GLY A 105 4.29 3.30 -0.10
N TYR A 106 4.61 4.57 -0.31
CA TYR A 106 4.32 5.64 0.65
C TYR A 106 2.82 5.73 0.98
N GLY A 107 1.96 5.69 -0.06
CA GLY A 107 0.51 5.70 0.10
C GLY A 107 -0.02 4.51 0.90
N ALA A 108 0.54 3.32 0.69
CA ALA A 108 0.19 2.12 1.44
C ALA A 108 0.56 2.25 2.93
N PHE A 109 1.73 2.76 3.26
CA PHE A 109 2.08 3.09 4.64
C PHE A 109 1.12 4.12 5.24
N LYS A 110 0.94 5.25 4.55
CA LYS A 110 0.09 6.35 5.02
C LYS A 110 -1.33 5.90 5.30
N ILE A 111 -1.98 5.23 4.35
CA ILE A 111 -3.36 4.78 4.48
C ILE A 111 -3.49 3.61 5.45
N GLY A 112 -2.63 2.60 5.32
CA GLY A 112 -2.69 1.41 6.16
C GLY A 112 -2.46 1.71 7.64
N LEU A 113 -1.53 2.63 7.96
CA LEU A 113 -1.23 3.05 9.32
C LEU A 113 -2.25 4.06 9.88
N ALA A 114 -2.88 4.88 9.02
CA ALA A 114 -3.96 5.77 9.43
C ALA A 114 -5.29 5.03 9.65
N ARG A 115 -5.46 3.86 9.03
CA ARG A 115 -6.65 2.99 9.13
C ARG A 115 -6.28 1.56 9.55
N PRO A 116 -5.57 1.35 10.68
CA PRO A 116 -5.01 0.05 11.05
C PRO A 116 -6.06 -1.04 11.29
N MET A 117 -7.28 -0.64 11.63
CA MET A 117 -8.40 -1.57 11.82
C MET A 117 -9.06 -2.01 10.50
N GLN A 118 -8.60 -1.47 9.37
CA GLN A 118 -9.14 -1.79 8.04
C GLN A 118 -8.29 -2.81 7.30
N TYR A 119 -6.98 -2.85 7.58
CA TYR A 119 -6.00 -3.67 6.87
C TYR A 119 -5.26 -4.60 7.82
N ALA A 120 -5.14 -5.88 7.45
CA ALA A 120 -4.35 -6.86 8.19
C ALA A 120 -2.85 -6.80 7.82
N ALA A 121 -2.55 -6.34 6.60
CA ALA A 121 -1.16 -6.21 6.15
C ALA A 121 -0.95 -5.04 5.21
N ILE A 122 0.26 -4.49 5.26
CA ILE A 122 0.76 -3.39 4.45
C ILE A 122 1.99 -3.87 3.69
N GLY A 123 2.03 -3.65 2.36
CA GLY A 123 3.19 -3.89 1.52
C GLY A 123 3.78 -2.58 1.00
N CYS A 124 5.03 -2.29 1.32
CA CYS A 124 5.75 -1.14 0.80
C CYS A 124 6.89 -1.59 -0.11
N ILE A 125 6.81 -1.24 -1.38
CA ILE A 125 7.83 -1.58 -2.38
C ILE A 125 8.51 -0.30 -2.84
N SER A 126 9.83 -0.22 -2.68
CA SER A 126 10.67 0.91 -3.13
C SER A 126 10.18 2.28 -2.63
N ALA A 127 9.93 2.40 -1.34
CA ALA A 127 9.54 3.66 -0.70
C ALA A 127 9.91 3.68 0.80
N GLY A 128 9.60 4.77 1.46
CA GLY A 128 9.67 4.97 2.90
C GLY A 128 8.69 6.04 3.33
N VAL A 129 8.54 6.28 4.62
CA VAL A 129 7.70 7.34 5.18
C VAL A 129 8.47 8.67 5.30
N SER A 130 9.79 8.61 5.36
CA SER A 130 10.69 9.75 5.32
C SER A 130 11.33 9.84 3.94
N ASN A 131 11.10 10.91 3.25
CA ASN A 131 11.70 11.19 1.94
C ASN A 131 11.75 12.70 1.70
N ASP A 132 12.23 13.43 2.73
CA ASP A 132 12.26 14.88 2.72
C ASP A 132 13.50 15.39 1.95
N THR A 133 13.36 15.46 0.63
CA THR A 133 14.22 16.28 -0.23
C THR A 133 13.56 17.65 -0.45
N PRO A 134 14.30 18.69 -0.85
CA PRO A 134 13.68 19.98 -1.17
C PRO A 134 12.50 19.88 -2.14
N ASP A 135 12.61 19.01 -3.14
CA ASP A 135 11.55 18.81 -4.14
C ASP A 135 10.32 18.11 -3.57
N THR A 136 10.50 17.09 -2.73
CA THR A 136 9.36 16.38 -2.11
C THR A 136 8.65 17.26 -1.08
N VAL A 137 9.37 18.08 -0.35
CA VAL A 137 8.81 19.08 0.57
C VAL A 137 7.98 20.11 -0.22
N ALA A 138 8.53 20.70 -1.28
CA ALA A 138 7.84 21.66 -2.13
C ALA A 138 6.57 21.05 -2.77
N LEU A 139 6.64 19.84 -3.25
CA LEU A 139 5.48 19.11 -3.80
C LEU A 139 4.42 18.82 -2.72
N ARG A 140 4.84 18.53 -1.49
CA ARG A 140 3.92 18.34 -0.36
C ARG A 140 3.20 19.63 -0.01
N GLU A 141 3.93 20.74 0.10
CA GLU A 141 3.36 22.06 0.33
C GLU A 141 2.35 22.47 -0.76
N LEU A 142 2.69 22.21 -2.03
CA LEU A 142 1.77 22.48 -3.14
C LEU A 142 0.47 21.66 -3.02
N ARG A 143 0.54 20.40 -2.61
CA ARG A 143 -0.65 19.52 -2.44
C ARG A 143 -1.48 19.94 -1.24
N THR A 144 -0.83 20.26 -0.13
CA THR A 144 -1.50 20.58 1.15
C THR A 144 -1.86 22.06 1.30
N GLY A 145 -1.39 22.92 0.38
CA GLY A 145 -1.56 24.36 0.50
C GLY A 145 -0.84 24.95 1.72
N GLY A 146 0.25 24.31 2.17
CA GLY A 146 1.00 24.71 3.36
C GLY A 146 0.27 24.51 4.70
N ARG A 147 -0.84 23.75 4.72
CA ARG A 147 -1.54 23.44 5.99
C ARG A 147 -0.63 22.65 6.93
N PRO A 148 -0.77 22.81 8.26
CA PRO A 148 -0.05 22.00 9.23
C PRO A 148 -0.32 20.50 9.00
N LEU A 149 0.72 19.68 9.05
CA LEU A 149 0.61 18.22 8.85
C LEU A 149 0.29 17.50 10.14
N LYS A 150 0.65 18.08 11.27
CA LYS A 150 0.45 17.48 12.60
C LYS A 150 -1.01 17.13 12.82
N ASP A 151 -1.24 15.94 13.35
CA ASP A 151 -2.56 15.38 13.66
C ASP A 151 -3.50 15.21 12.44
N THR A 152 -2.94 15.24 11.23
CA THR A 152 -3.65 14.94 9.98
C THR A 152 -3.26 13.56 9.43
N GLU A 153 -3.87 13.16 8.32
CA GLU A 153 -3.48 11.96 7.55
C GLU A 153 -2.06 12.03 6.97
N GLU A 154 -1.48 13.22 6.91
CA GLU A 154 -0.09 13.44 6.47
C GLU A 154 0.93 13.23 7.60
N ASP A 155 0.48 13.15 8.85
CA ASP A 155 1.34 12.86 10.00
C ASP A 155 1.55 11.34 10.12
N VAL A 156 2.38 10.81 9.23
CA VAL A 156 2.67 9.37 9.19
C VAL A 156 3.38 8.88 10.45
N PRO A 157 4.36 9.61 11.03
CA PRO A 157 4.95 9.22 12.32
C PRO A 157 3.92 9.07 13.45
N ALA A 158 2.97 10.00 13.58
CA ALA A 158 1.89 9.89 14.56
C ALA A 158 0.96 8.70 14.26
N SER A 159 0.72 8.40 12.98
CA SER A 159 -0.05 7.22 12.56
C SER A 159 0.66 5.91 12.92
N ILE A 160 2.00 5.84 12.76
CA ILE A 160 2.81 4.70 13.21
C ILE A 160 2.65 4.52 14.72
N ALA A 161 2.79 5.59 15.51
CA ALA A 161 2.67 5.50 16.96
C ALA A 161 1.29 5.00 17.41
N ARG A 162 0.22 5.50 16.80
CA ARG A 162 -1.15 5.03 17.08
C ARG A 162 -1.36 3.57 16.69
N ALA A 163 -0.85 3.15 15.53
CA ALA A 163 -0.94 1.77 15.08
C ALA A 163 -0.11 0.82 15.98
N ALA A 164 1.10 1.22 16.39
CA ALA A 164 1.94 0.44 17.30
C ALA A 164 1.28 0.20 18.67
N ALA A 165 0.50 1.17 19.16
CA ALA A 165 -0.24 1.04 20.42
C ALA A 165 -1.31 -0.07 20.40
N LEU A 166 -1.69 -0.58 19.23
CA LEU A 166 -2.59 -1.75 19.09
C LEU A 166 -1.89 -3.08 19.41
N GLY A 167 -0.57 -3.09 19.54
CA GLY A 167 0.21 -4.30 19.81
C GLY A 167 -0.02 -5.36 18.71
N LYS A 168 -0.39 -6.57 19.11
CA LYS A 168 -0.66 -7.69 18.19
C LYS A 168 -1.76 -7.44 17.15
N ASP A 169 -2.60 -6.44 17.38
CA ASP A 169 -3.67 -6.07 16.46
C ASP A 169 -3.22 -4.99 15.46
N ALA A 170 -1.96 -4.56 15.49
CA ALA A 170 -1.38 -3.72 14.44
C ALA A 170 -1.32 -4.47 13.10
N PRO A 171 -1.37 -3.76 11.96
CA PRO A 171 -1.18 -4.41 10.66
C PRO A 171 0.25 -4.94 10.52
N ARG A 172 0.40 -6.13 9.95
CA ARG A 172 1.72 -6.67 9.60
C ARG A 172 2.33 -5.84 8.46
N ILE A 173 3.64 -5.66 8.46
CA ILE A 173 4.31 -4.84 7.45
C ILE A 173 5.40 -5.63 6.72
N TYR A 174 5.31 -5.65 5.38
CA TYR A 174 6.36 -6.10 4.49
C TYR A 174 6.93 -4.91 3.72
N HIS A 175 8.22 -4.66 3.87
CA HIS A 175 8.90 -3.53 3.26
C HIS A 175 10.14 -4.03 2.50
N THR A 176 10.21 -3.74 1.21
CA THR A 176 11.36 -4.16 0.38
C THR A 176 11.78 -3.05 -0.57
N ILE A 177 13.09 -2.97 -0.81
CA ILE A 177 13.69 -1.95 -1.67
C ILE A 177 14.92 -2.48 -2.39
N GLY A 178 15.22 -1.93 -3.57
CA GLY A 178 16.43 -2.22 -4.31
C GLY A 178 17.68 -1.59 -3.67
N GLN A 179 18.79 -2.32 -3.68
CA GLN A 179 20.08 -1.82 -3.15
C GLN A 179 20.66 -0.63 -3.94
N GLU A 180 20.21 -0.46 -5.18
CA GLU A 180 20.59 0.65 -6.05
C GLU A 180 19.42 1.66 -6.25
N ASP A 181 18.41 1.60 -5.37
CA ASP A 181 17.27 2.50 -5.40
C ASP A 181 17.63 3.86 -4.79
N PHE A 182 17.26 4.95 -5.47
CA PHE A 182 17.54 6.31 -4.97
C PHE A 182 16.76 6.67 -3.69
N LEU A 183 15.75 5.89 -3.32
CA LEU A 183 14.98 6.04 -2.07
C LEU A 183 15.53 5.18 -0.91
N LEU A 184 16.67 4.51 -1.10
CA LEU A 184 17.21 3.56 -0.12
C LEU A 184 17.47 4.20 1.25
N SER A 185 17.97 5.45 1.30
CA SER A 185 18.20 6.13 2.58
C SER A 185 16.90 6.34 3.37
N GLY A 186 15.84 6.83 2.72
CA GLY A 186 14.53 7.03 3.35
C GLY A 186 13.86 5.72 3.77
N ALA A 187 14.08 4.63 3.02
CA ALA A 187 13.63 3.31 3.42
C ALA A 187 14.34 2.80 4.67
N ARG A 188 15.66 3.03 4.79
CA ARG A 188 16.43 2.68 6.00
C ARG A 188 16.02 3.49 7.22
N GLU A 189 15.76 4.79 7.06
CA GLU A 189 15.20 5.63 8.14
C GLU A 189 13.83 5.10 8.60
N THR A 190 12.99 4.71 7.67
CA THR A 190 11.69 4.09 7.96
C THR A 190 11.85 2.77 8.70
N ARG A 191 12.79 1.92 8.28
CA ARG A 191 13.14 0.67 8.98
C ARG A 191 13.55 0.96 10.42
N ASP A 192 14.46 1.87 10.62
CA ASP A 192 14.99 2.19 11.95
C ASP A 192 13.89 2.73 12.87
N LEU A 193 12.99 3.54 12.33
CA LEU A 193 11.80 4.02 13.04
C LEU A 193 10.87 2.87 13.44
N LEU A 194 10.51 1.97 12.52
CA LEU A 194 9.61 0.86 12.81
C LEU A 194 10.25 -0.15 13.78
N CYS A 195 11.54 -0.43 13.64
CA CYS A 195 12.30 -1.30 14.56
C CYS A 195 12.48 -0.68 15.96
N SER A 196 12.31 0.62 16.14
CA SER A 196 12.42 1.27 17.45
C SER A 196 11.25 0.96 18.41
N TYR A 197 10.13 0.45 17.87
CA TYR A 197 8.98 0.10 18.70
C TYR A 197 9.20 -1.25 19.39
N PRO A 198 9.03 -1.32 20.73
CA PRO A 198 9.30 -2.54 21.48
C PRO A 198 8.27 -3.64 21.15
N GLY A 199 8.75 -4.89 21.13
CA GLY A 199 7.89 -6.06 20.97
C GLY A 199 7.42 -6.31 19.52
N ASP A 200 7.98 -5.62 18.54
CA ASP A 200 7.65 -5.75 17.12
C ASP A 200 6.13 -5.82 16.85
N PRO A 201 5.39 -4.75 17.14
CA PRO A 201 3.93 -4.76 17.00
C PRO A 201 3.46 -4.98 15.55
N PHE A 202 4.32 -4.72 14.58
CA PHE A 202 4.03 -4.80 13.15
C PHE A 202 4.43 -6.15 12.52
N HIS A 203 5.04 -7.07 13.24
CA HIS A 203 5.70 -8.23 12.65
C HIS A 203 6.47 -7.83 11.37
N TYR A 204 7.33 -6.84 11.56
CA TYR A 204 7.94 -6.07 10.48
C TYR A 204 9.04 -6.85 9.78
N ILE A 205 8.88 -7.00 8.46
CA ILE A 205 9.92 -7.56 7.59
C ILE A 205 10.47 -6.44 6.71
N TYR A 206 11.80 -6.31 6.70
CA TYR A 206 12.52 -5.39 5.83
C TYR A 206 13.58 -6.13 5.02
N GLU A 207 13.57 -5.95 3.70
CA GLU A 207 14.49 -6.60 2.79
C GLU A 207 15.11 -5.62 1.79
N GLU A 208 16.44 -5.62 1.71
CA GLU A 208 17.18 -4.97 0.64
C GLU A 208 17.65 -6.03 -0.37
N LYS A 209 17.20 -5.95 -1.61
CA LYS A 209 17.51 -6.91 -2.67
C LYS A 209 18.28 -6.24 -3.81
N PRO A 210 19.07 -6.96 -4.60
CA PRO A 210 19.66 -6.41 -5.82
C PRO A 210 18.58 -5.80 -6.73
N GLY A 211 18.81 -4.59 -7.23
CA GLY A 211 17.88 -3.92 -8.13
C GLY A 211 17.81 -2.40 -7.95
N LYS A 212 17.19 -1.76 -8.93
CA LYS A 212 17.00 -0.31 -9.00
C LYS A 212 15.53 0.05 -8.80
N HIS A 213 15.25 1.36 -8.72
CA HIS A 213 13.89 1.89 -8.70
C HIS A 213 13.20 1.66 -10.05
N GLY A 214 12.49 0.54 -10.19
CA GLY A 214 11.87 0.19 -11.47
C GLY A 214 10.91 -0.97 -11.39
N TRP A 215 10.15 -1.16 -12.46
CA TRP A 215 9.10 -2.17 -12.54
C TRP A 215 9.65 -3.60 -12.61
N GLU A 216 10.88 -3.80 -13.07
CA GLU A 216 11.55 -5.11 -13.04
C GLU A 216 11.76 -5.60 -11.61
N PHE A 217 12.26 -4.69 -10.72
CA PHE A 217 12.36 -4.96 -9.29
C PHE A 217 10.97 -5.18 -8.68
N CYS A 218 10.03 -4.32 -9.06
CA CYS A 218 8.68 -4.30 -8.51
C CYS A 218 7.89 -5.59 -8.78
N ASP A 219 8.06 -6.23 -9.95
CA ASP A 219 7.40 -7.51 -10.28
C ASP A 219 7.83 -8.63 -9.32
N GLY A 220 9.13 -8.76 -9.09
CA GLY A 220 9.67 -9.72 -8.12
C GLY A 220 9.24 -9.43 -6.69
N ALA A 221 9.29 -8.17 -6.29
CA ALA A 221 8.87 -7.72 -4.96
C ALA A 221 7.38 -7.96 -4.68
N LEU A 222 6.53 -7.75 -5.69
CA LEU A 222 5.10 -8.06 -5.60
C LEU A 222 4.85 -9.56 -5.37
N ARG A 223 5.53 -10.42 -6.15
CA ARG A 223 5.44 -11.88 -5.97
C ARG A 223 5.82 -12.29 -4.55
N ASP A 224 6.93 -11.76 -4.05
CA ASP A 224 7.46 -12.10 -2.72
C ASP A 224 6.51 -11.59 -1.60
N PHE A 225 5.95 -10.40 -1.75
CA PHE A 225 4.91 -9.88 -0.87
C PHE A 225 3.66 -10.76 -0.84
N LEU A 226 3.16 -11.19 -2.00
CA LEU A 226 1.98 -12.06 -2.08
C LEU A 226 2.25 -13.45 -1.48
N GLN A 227 3.45 -13.98 -1.66
CA GLN A 227 3.87 -15.21 -1.02
C GLN A 227 3.94 -15.09 0.51
N TRP A 228 4.42 -13.96 1.01
CA TRP A 228 4.44 -13.65 2.44
C TRP A 228 3.04 -13.47 3.05
N LEU A 229 2.08 -12.90 2.29
CA LEU A 229 0.69 -12.77 2.73
C LEU A 229 0.01 -14.12 2.94
N SER A 230 0.25 -15.07 2.06
CA SER A 230 -0.31 -16.41 2.12
C SER A 230 0.57 -17.28 3.01
N PRO A 231 0.09 -17.79 4.16
CA PRO A 231 0.77 -18.92 4.77
C PRO A 231 0.83 -20.03 3.72
N ALA A 232 2.00 -20.66 3.59
CA ALA A 232 2.17 -21.80 2.70
C ALA A 232 1.00 -22.77 2.90
N PRO A 233 0.42 -23.37 1.84
CA PRO A 233 -0.62 -24.37 1.99
C PRO A 233 -0.07 -25.48 2.92
N ARG A 234 -0.77 -25.68 4.04
CA ARG A 234 -0.48 -26.78 4.97
C ARG A 234 -0.83 -28.10 4.31
#